data_4d98b07e5daf54cc6a0bf9b43342ddb3
#
_entry.id   4d98b07e5daf54cc6a0bf9b43342ddb3
#
_cell.length_a   1.000
_cell.length_b   1.000
_cell.length_c   1.000
_cell.angle_alpha   90.00
_cell.angle_beta   90.00
_cell.angle_gamma   90.00
#
_symmetry.space_group_name_H-M   'P 1'
#
loop_
_entity.id
_entity.type
_entity.pdbx_description
1 polymer ?
#
loop_
_entity_poly.entity_id
_entity_poly.type
_entity_poly.pdbx_seq_one_letter_code
_entity_poly.pdbx_strand_id
1 'polypeptide(L)'
;MKEFTYRGHKCCYSEFRSEGTSKTMILIPDDGRAGYSVQDFMSYIPSEYKLVLVDFLGCGEADTPYGYVSDLWQDQAMQLKELFFAAGYEQAILVGFGEGGCRTAEAFLAEMPERVERVIFTAKSFVPRSLPEELLPKVMTIPDSMQYPGENNWRTLGLACRQLLQGDETRCPYCGGIMMRGLITGSRDLARWTIDDGIHIAGVPDEGEFYLRNHQPKGFLENLKDLFNKETERKTAYVCYACGKLTADIKNLI
;
A
#
# COMPACT_ATOMS: atom_id res chain seq x y z
N MET A 1 -17.68 1.82 15.71
CA MET A 1 -16.84 0.71 16.16
C MET A 1 -17.74 -0.47 16.47
N LYS A 2 -17.33 -1.69 16.10
CA LYS A 2 -18.04 -2.96 16.35
C LYS A 2 -17.18 -3.86 17.21
N GLU A 3 -17.77 -4.88 17.80
CA GLU A 3 -17.08 -5.78 18.71
C GLU A 3 -17.23 -7.24 18.24
N PHE A 4 -16.23 -8.06 18.57
CA PHE A 4 -16.27 -9.51 18.47
C PHE A 4 -15.53 -10.12 19.68
N THR A 5 -15.71 -11.40 19.91
CA THR A 5 -15.14 -12.07 21.07
C THR A 5 -14.09 -13.10 20.63
N TYR A 6 -12.93 -13.07 21.26
CA TYR A 6 -11.90 -14.08 21.13
C TYR A 6 -11.46 -14.58 22.50
N ARG A 7 -11.60 -15.88 22.76
CA ARG A 7 -11.30 -16.54 24.06
C ARG A 7 -11.93 -15.83 25.28
N GLY A 8 -13.13 -15.27 25.12
CA GLY A 8 -13.84 -14.57 26.18
C GLY A 8 -13.43 -13.09 26.36
N HIS A 9 -12.51 -12.58 25.57
CA HIS A 9 -12.08 -11.17 25.57
C HIS A 9 -12.73 -10.43 24.43
N LYS A 10 -13.00 -9.15 24.65
CA LYS A 10 -13.51 -8.23 23.66
C LYS A 10 -12.38 -7.80 22.71
N CYS A 11 -12.58 -7.99 21.42
CA CYS A 11 -11.82 -7.39 20.34
C CYS A 11 -12.68 -6.37 19.61
N CYS A 12 -12.06 -5.40 18.93
CA CYS A 12 -12.79 -4.33 18.27
C CYS A 12 -12.40 -4.21 16.79
N TYR A 13 -13.32 -3.69 15.98
CA TYR A 13 -13.05 -3.30 14.60
C TYR A 13 -13.92 -2.14 14.15
N SER A 14 -13.48 -1.43 13.14
CA SER A 14 -14.24 -0.37 12.51
C SER A 14 -14.37 -0.63 11.02
N GLU A 15 -15.58 -0.44 10.47
CA GLU A 15 -15.85 -0.55 9.04
C GLU A 15 -16.06 0.85 8.45
N PHE A 16 -15.50 1.05 7.26
CA PHE A 16 -15.63 2.28 6.49
C PHE A 16 -16.06 1.92 5.07
N ARG A 17 -16.86 2.79 4.45
CA ARG A 17 -17.34 2.62 3.07
C ARG A 17 -18.15 1.31 2.92
N SER A 18 -19.05 1.02 3.86
CA SER A 18 -19.82 -0.24 3.86
C SER A 18 -20.96 -0.29 2.84
N GLU A 19 -21.45 0.88 2.37
CA GLU A 19 -22.56 0.94 1.43
C GLU A 19 -22.09 0.78 -0.02
N GLY A 20 -22.72 -0.14 -0.76
CA GLY A 20 -22.47 -0.35 -2.19
C GLY A 20 -21.14 -0.99 -2.56
N THR A 21 -20.36 -1.48 -1.58
CA THR A 21 -19.07 -2.11 -1.82
C THR A 21 -19.19 -3.63 -1.87
N SER A 22 -18.55 -4.25 -2.87
CA SER A 22 -18.57 -5.71 -3.06
C SER A 22 -17.34 -6.42 -2.49
N LYS A 23 -16.27 -5.70 -2.23
CA LYS A 23 -14.99 -6.27 -1.79
C LYS A 23 -14.59 -5.76 -0.41
N THR A 24 -14.16 -6.67 0.45
CA THR A 24 -13.67 -6.32 1.78
C THR A 24 -12.14 -6.29 1.78
N MET A 25 -11.57 -5.24 2.38
CA MET A 25 -10.13 -5.12 2.61
C MET A 25 -9.89 -4.90 4.09
N ILE A 26 -9.11 -5.78 4.72
CA ILE A 26 -8.76 -5.70 6.14
C ILE A 26 -7.34 -5.16 6.26
N LEU A 27 -7.19 -4.07 6.98
CA LEU A 27 -5.92 -3.40 7.24
C LEU A 27 -5.39 -3.88 8.59
N ILE A 28 -4.27 -4.58 8.57
CA ILE A 28 -3.65 -5.22 9.72
C ILE A 28 -2.45 -4.37 10.15
N PRO A 29 -2.54 -3.64 11.29
CA PRO A 29 -1.46 -2.78 11.75
C PRO A 29 -0.23 -3.59 12.19
N ASP A 30 0.90 -2.91 12.37
CA ASP A 30 2.11 -3.50 12.95
C ASP A 30 1.92 -3.85 14.43
N ASP A 31 2.81 -4.68 14.96
CA ASP A 31 2.76 -5.16 16.35
C ASP A 31 2.58 -4.03 17.36
N GLY A 32 1.66 -4.24 18.31
CA GLY A 32 1.37 -3.28 19.37
C GLY A 32 0.70 -1.98 18.91
N ARG A 33 0.24 -1.91 17.66
CA ARG A 33 -0.45 -0.75 17.11
C ARG A 33 -1.95 -1.00 17.00
N ALA A 34 -2.73 0.04 17.29
CA ALA A 34 -4.17 0.01 17.08
C ALA A 34 -4.52 0.19 15.58
N GLY A 35 -5.70 -0.26 15.18
CA GLY A 35 -6.17 -0.16 13.81
C GLY A 35 -6.14 1.25 13.23
N TYR A 36 -6.45 2.28 14.03
CA TYR A 36 -6.41 3.66 13.57
C TYR A 36 -5.02 4.15 13.15
N SER A 37 -3.94 3.47 13.56
CA SER A 37 -2.56 3.83 13.17
C SER A 37 -2.31 3.75 11.65
N VAL A 38 -3.16 3.04 10.92
CA VAL A 38 -3.08 2.90 9.47
C VAL A 38 -4.23 3.59 8.73
N GLN A 39 -5.02 4.43 9.43
CA GLN A 39 -6.21 5.06 8.84
C GLN A 39 -5.89 5.98 7.65
N ASP A 40 -4.75 6.66 7.65
CA ASP A 40 -4.37 7.59 6.58
C ASP A 40 -4.17 6.89 5.24
N PHE A 41 -3.77 5.60 5.27
CA PHE A 41 -3.68 4.75 4.09
C PHE A 41 -5.02 4.61 3.36
N MET A 42 -6.14 4.64 4.08
CA MET A 42 -7.48 4.44 3.51
C MET A 42 -7.85 5.48 2.44
N SER A 43 -7.29 6.69 2.53
CA SER A 43 -7.56 7.77 1.57
C SER A 43 -7.10 7.45 0.15
N TYR A 44 -6.15 6.54 0.00
CA TYR A 44 -5.55 6.16 -1.28
C TYR A 44 -6.13 4.88 -1.88
N ILE A 45 -6.97 4.17 -1.13
CA ILE A 45 -7.62 2.93 -1.60
C ILE A 45 -8.90 3.28 -2.37
N PRO A 46 -9.15 2.63 -3.53
CA PRO A 46 -10.34 2.87 -4.32
C PRO A 46 -11.64 2.69 -3.53
N SER A 47 -12.68 3.48 -3.89
CA SER A 47 -13.94 3.54 -3.13
C SER A 47 -14.78 2.27 -3.20
N GLU A 48 -14.51 1.37 -4.14
CA GLU A 48 -15.19 0.07 -4.27
C GLU A 48 -14.85 -0.94 -3.17
N TYR A 49 -13.87 -0.63 -2.31
CA TYR A 49 -13.50 -1.48 -1.19
C TYR A 49 -14.13 -1.01 0.12
N LYS A 50 -14.81 -1.93 0.81
CA LYS A 50 -15.12 -1.78 2.23
C LYS A 50 -13.82 -1.98 3.01
N LEU A 51 -13.46 -1.00 3.84
CA LEU A 51 -12.23 -1.02 4.61
C LEU A 51 -12.52 -1.39 6.06
N VAL A 52 -11.71 -2.27 6.62
CA VAL A 52 -11.83 -2.75 8.00
C VAL A 52 -10.52 -2.50 8.72
N LEU A 53 -10.59 -1.72 9.81
CA LEU A 53 -9.50 -1.55 10.77
C LEU A 53 -9.75 -2.48 11.95
N VAL A 54 -8.76 -3.24 12.38
CA VAL A 54 -8.87 -4.18 13.50
C VAL A 54 -8.01 -3.74 14.67
N ASP A 55 -8.55 -3.81 15.88
CA ASP A 55 -7.83 -3.71 17.14
C ASP A 55 -7.69 -5.11 17.73
N PHE A 56 -6.47 -5.62 17.72
CA PHE A 56 -6.16 -6.90 18.36
C PHE A 56 -6.08 -6.74 19.88
N LEU A 57 -6.15 -7.84 20.62
CA LEU A 57 -6.00 -7.83 22.08
C LEU A 57 -4.74 -7.07 22.49
N GLY A 58 -4.90 -6.16 23.47
CA GLY A 58 -3.85 -5.26 23.93
C GLY A 58 -3.66 -3.99 23.11
N CYS A 59 -4.46 -3.79 22.05
CA CYS A 59 -4.36 -2.62 21.19
C CYS A 59 -5.70 -1.89 21.10
N GLY A 60 -5.64 -0.57 20.93
CA GLY A 60 -6.82 0.28 20.75
C GLY A 60 -7.87 0.13 21.82
N GLU A 61 -9.09 -0.22 21.41
CA GLU A 61 -10.25 -0.39 22.29
C GLU A 61 -10.52 -1.86 22.65
N ALA A 62 -9.63 -2.79 22.27
CA ALA A 62 -9.73 -4.19 22.65
C ALA A 62 -9.26 -4.40 24.10
N ASP A 63 -9.74 -5.49 24.72
CA ASP A 63 -9.32 -5.87 26.06
C ASP A 63 -7.81 -6.17 26.12
N THR A 64 -7.23 -5.99 27.29
CA THR A 64 -5.86 -6.43 27.56
C THR A 64 -5.84 -7.94 27.76
N PRO A 65 -4.99 -8.70 27.03
CA PRO A 65 -4.92 -10.14 27.18
C PRO A 65 -4.34 -10.53 28.55
N TYR A 66 -4.82 -11.64 29.10
CA TYR A 66 -4.23 -12.25 30.28
C TYR A 66 -3.24 -13.33 29.86
N GLY A 67 -1.97 -13.15 30.25
CA GLY A 67 -0.94 -14.15 30.08
C GLY A 67 -0.06 -13.94 28.84
N TYR A 68 0.90 -14.85 28.69
CA TYR A 68 1.89 -14.85 27.61
C TYR A 68 1.37 -15.63 26.41
N VAL A 69 1.56 -15.08 25.23
CA VAL A 69 1.28 -15.75 23.95
C VAL A 69 2.64 -16.16 23.34
N SER A 70 2.82 -17.43 23.05
CA SER A 70 4.09 -17.96 22.53
C SER A 70 4.34 -17.56 21.07
N ASP A 71 3.26 -17.37 20.30
CA ASP A 71 3.29 -16.91 18.90
C ASP A 71 2.21 -15.85 18.72
N LEU A 72 2.65 -14.59 18.76
CA LEU A 72 1.75 -13.44 18.67
C LEU A 72 1.02 -13.39 17.33
N TRP A 73 1.71 -13.66 16.23
CA TRP A 73 1.15 -13.52 14.89
C TRP A 73 0.13 -14.61 14.59
N GLN A 74 0.39 -15.83 15.07
CA GLN A 74 -0.58 -16.92 14.99
C GLN A 74 -1.80 -16.62 15.86
N ASP A 75 -1.64 -16.06 17.06
CA ASP A 75 -2.76 -15.67 17.90
C ASP A 75 -3.60 -14.56 17.27
N GLN A 76 -2.96 -13.54 16.69
CA GLN A 76 -3.66 -12.48 15.94
C GLN A 76 -4.38 -13.02 14.70
N ALA A 77 -3.82 -14.01 14.00
CA ALA A 77 -4.48 -14.70 12.91
C ALA A 77 -5.75 -15.43 13.38
N MET A 78 -5.72 -16.03 14.57
CA MET A 78 -6.92 -16.65 15.17
C MET A 78 -7.97 -15.60 15.60
N GLN A 79 -7.53 -14.41 16.03
CA GLN A 79 -8.44 -13.29 16.28
C GLN A 79 -9.12 -12.83 14.97
N LEU A 80 -8.38 -12.73 13.86
CA LEU A 80 -8.96 -12.46 12.54
C LEU A 80 -9.99 -13.52 12.12
N LYS A 81 -9.73 -14.79 12.41
CA LYS A 81 -10.69 -15.86 12.14
C LYS A 81 -12.02 -15.62 12.84
N GLU A 82 -12.01 -15.26 14.12
CA GLU A 82 -13.22 -14.93 14.85
C GLU A 82 -13.90 -13.66 14.30
N LEU A 83 -13.12 -12.65 13.87
CA LEU A 83 -13.67 -11.49 13.18
C LEU A 83 -14.42 -11.88 11.90
N PHE A 84 -13.86 -12.76 11.06
CA PHE A 84 -14.52 -13.21 9.85
C PHE A 84 -15.87 -13.88 10.13
N PHE A 85 -15.94 -14.72 11.16
CA PHE A 85 -17.20 -15.36 11.57
C PHE A 85 -18.19 -14.35 12.15
N ALA A 86 -17.75 -13.48 13.04
CA ALA A 86 -18.62 -12.51 13.71
C ALA A 86 -19.19 -11.46 12.74
N ALA A 87 -18.38 -11.01 11.78
CA ALA A 87 -18.78 -10.01 10.79
C ALA A 87 -19.44 -10.61 9.53
N GLY A 88 -19.41 -11.93 9.37
CA GLY A 88 -19.95 -12.62 8.20
C GLY A 88 -19.17 -12.37 6.91
N TYR A 89 -17.85 -12.16 7.00
CA TYR A 89 -17.03 -11.99 5.81
C TYR A 89 -16.79 -13.35 5.14
N GLU A 90 -17.11 -13.43 3.85
CA GLU A 90 -16.83 -14.64 3.06
C GLU A 90 -15.38 -14.66 2.62
N GLN A 91 -14.91 -13.56 2.03
CA GLN A 91 -13.52 -13.37 1.60
C GLN A 91 -13.10 -11.91 1.83
N ALA A 92 -11.79 -11.71 1.98
CA ALA A 92 -11.19 -10.37 2.05
C ALA A 92 -9.80 -10.34 1.41
N ILE A 93 -9.39 -9.11 1.02
CA ILE A 93 -7.99 -8.76 0.78
C ILE A 93 -7.40 -8.34 2.12
N LEU A 94 -6.23 -8.88 2.47
CA LEU A 94 -5.49 -8.50 3.67
C LEU A 94 -4.33 -7.59 3.29
N VAL A 95 -4.15 -6.50 4.03
CA VAL A 95 -3.00 -5.61 3.88
C VAL A 95 -2.26 -5.56 5.19
N GLY A 96 -1.07 -6.16 5.24
CA GLY A 96 -0.22 -6.18 6.42
C GLY A 96 0.76 -5.00 6.43
N PHE A 97 0.79 -4.24 7.52
CA PHE A 97 1.70 -3.13 7.71
C PHE A 97 2.80 -3.48 8.71
N GLY A 98 4.02 -3.03 8.43
CA GLY A 98 5.19 -3.42 9.19
C GLY A 98 5.46 -4.92 9.15
N GLU A 99 6.44 -5.39 9.90
CA GLU A 99 6.74 -6.83 9.93
C GLU A 99 5.63 -7.61 10.65
N GLY A 100 5.12 -7.10 11.76
CA GLY A 100 4.09 -7.76 12.56
C GLY A 100 2.79 -7.96 11.79
N GLY A 101 2.26 -6.90 11.18
CA GLY A 101 1.04 -6.99 10.38
C GLY A 101 1.20 -7.90 9.15
N CYS A 102 2.39 -7.91 8.51
CA CYS A 102 2.68 -8.84 7.43
C CYS A 102 2.74 -10.29 7.91
N ARG A 103 3.35 -10.57 9.08
CA ARG A 103 3.39 -11.92 9.69
C ARG A 103 2.01 -12.41 10.07
N THR A 104 1.18 -11.56 10.65
CA THR A 104 -0.22 -11.88 10.98
C THR A 104 -1.03 -12.22 9.73
N ALA A 105 -0.87 -11.44 8.65
CA ALA A 105 -1.53 -11.71 7.37
C ALA A 105 -1.02 -13.01 6.73
N GLU A 106 0.28 -13.31 6.82
CA GLU A 106 0.87 -14.57 6.39
C GLU A 106 0.29 -15.77 7.14
N ALA A 107 0.24 -15.68 8.48
CA ALA A 107 -0.30 -16.73 9.34
C ALA A 107 -1.79 -16.98 9.04
N PHE A 108 -2.58 -15.92 8.83
CA PHE A 108 -4.00 -16.06 8.48
C PHE A 108 -4.19 -16.68 7.10
N LEU A 109 -3.38 -16.31 6.10
CA LEU A 109 -3.43 -16.94 4.77
C LEU A 109 -3.14 -18.44 4.84
N ALA A 110 -2.18 -18.85 5.68
CA ALA A 110 -1.87 -20.27 5.88
C ALA A 110 -3.00 -21.03 6.58
N GLU A 111 -3.69 -20.41 7.54
CA GLU A 111 -4.78 -21.02 8.33
C GLU A 111 -6.10 -21.07 7.58
N MET A 112 -6.45 -20.02 6.80
CA MET A 112 -7.76 -19.83 6.18
C MET A 112 -7.63 -19.38 4.71
N PRO A 113 -6.95 -20.16 3.85
CA PRO A 113 -6.64 -19.72 2.48
C PRO A 113 -7.89 -19.48 1.63
N GLU A 114 -9.00 -20.16 1.89
CA GLU A 114 -10.27 -19.98 1.17
C GLU A 114 -10.96 -18.65 1.51
N ARG A 115 -10.63 -18.03 2.66
CA ARG A 115 -11.16 -16.74 3.11
C ARG A 115 -10.35 -15.56 2.59
N VAL A 116 -9.21 -15.81 1.94
CA VAL A 116 -8.31 -14.77 1.46
C VAL A 116 -8.35 -14.72 -0.07
N GLU A 117 -8.78 -13.57 -0.61
CA GLU A 117 -8.66 -13.29 -2.05
C GLU A 117 -7.20 -12.99 -2.40
N ARG A 118 -6.58 -12.06 -1.66
CA ARG A 118 -5.17 -11.66 -1.81
C ARG A 118 -4.60 -11.18 -0.47
N VAL A 119 -3.28 -11.28 -0.33
CA VAL A 119 -2.52 -10.63 0.74
C VAL A 119 -1.55 -9.64 0.13
N ILE A 120 -1.47 -8.44 0.69
CA ILE A 120 -0.53 -7.39 0.29
C ILE A 120 0.40 -7.11 1.47
N PHE A 121 1.69 -7.39 1.27
CA PHE A 121 2.74 -7.07 2.23
C PHE A 121 3.35 -5.72 1.92
N THR A 122 3.32 -4.80 2.90
CA THR A 122 3.84 -3.44 2.74
C THR A 122 5.23 -3.25 3.36
N ALA A 123 5.69 -4.16 4.21
CA ALA A 123 7.01 -4.06 4.81
C ALA A 123 8.13 -4.21 3.77
N LYS A 124 9.15 -3.37 3.88
CA LYS A 124 10.32 -3.44 3.00
C LYS A 124 11.01 -4.79 3.09
N SER A 125 11.39 -5.32 1.92
CA SER A 125 12.12 -6.59 1.80
C SER A 125 11.46 -7.77 2.53
N PHE A 126 10.14 -7.70 2.75
CA PHE A 126 9.42 -8.77 3.42
C PHE A 126 9.41 -10.03 2.57
N VAL A 127 9.79 -11.14 3.19
CA VAL A 127 9.79 -12.47 2.58
C VAL A 127 8.91 -13.39 3.43
N PRO A 128 7.87 -14.00 2.85
CA PRO A 128 7.10 -15.05 3.53
C PRO A 128 8.00 -16.19 3.96
N ARG A 129 7.77 -16.75 5.16
CA ARG A 129 8.63 -17.81 5.72
C ARG A 129 8.02 -19.20 5.63
N SER A 130 6.71 -19.28 5.63
CA SER A 130 6.00 -20.55 5.87
C SER A 130 4.82 -20.81 4.92
N LEU A 131 4.68 -20.04 3.84
CA LEU A 131 3.59 -20.24 2.89
C LEU A 131 3.91 -21.38 1.93
N PRO A 132 2.98 -22.35 1.75
CA PRO A 132 3.03 -23.31 0.66
C PRO A 132 3.07 -22.64 -0.72
N GLU A 133 3.72 -23.29 -1.69
CA GLU A 133 3.86 -22.74 -3.05
C GLU A 133 2.51 -22.45 -3.71
N GLU A 134 1.48 -23.24 -3.45
CA GLU A 134 0.12 -23.06 -3.97
C GLU A 134 -0.56 -21.78 -3.48
N LEU A 135 -0.10 -21.17 -2.39
CA LEU A 135 -0.64 -19.92 -1.87
C LEU A 135 0.11 -18.68 -2.38
N LEU A 136 1.30 -18.83 -2.95
CA LEU A 136 2.09 -17.72 -3.48
C LEU A 136 1.36 -16.88 -4.54
N PRO A 137 0.48 -17.44 -5.41
CA PRO A 137 -0.30 -16.63 -6.34
C PRO A 137 -1.25 -15.63 -5.68
N LYS A 138 -1.59 -15.82 -4.40
CA LYS A 138 -2.40 -14.87 -3.62
C LYS A 138 -1.57 -13.75 -2.99
N VAL A 139 -0.25 -13.86 -3.02
CA VAL A 139 0.68 -12.95 -2.36
C VAL A 139 1.10 -11.83 -3.31
N MET A 140 0.98 -10.60 -2.84
CA MET A 140 1.55 -9.41 -3.45
C MET A 140 2.47 -8.75 -2.43
N THR A 141 3.67 -8.37 -2.84
CA THR A 141 4.56 -7.56 -2.03
C THR A 141 4.78 -6.23 -2.73
N ILE A 142 4.63 -5.12 -2.00
CA ILE A 142 4.97 -3.82 -2.57
C ILE A 142 6.50 -3.76 -2.69
N PRO A 143 7.05 -3.76 -3.92
CA PRO A 143 8.50 -3.78 -4.11
C PRO A 143 9.16 -2.52 -3.55
N ASP A 144 10.39 -2.65 -3.05
CA ASP A 144 11.17 -1.50 -2.56
C ASP A 144 11.35 -0.42 -3.64
N SER A 145 11.34 -0.81 -4.92
CA SER A 145 11.38 0.11 -6.06
C SER A 145 10.15 1.00 -6.21
N MET A 146 9.05 0.69 -5.52
CA MET A 146 7.82 1.48 -5.43
C MET A 146 7.67 2.17 -4.07
N GLN A 147 8.59 1.97 -3.14
CA GLN A 147 8.54 2.56 -1.81
C GLN A 147 9.47 3.75 -1.71
N TYR A 148 8.90 4.93 -1.43
CA TYR A 148 9.71 6.12 -1.19
C TYR A 148 10.66 5.93 -0.01
N PRO A 149 11.92 6.38 -0.09
CA PRO A 149 12.85 6.31 1.03
C PRO A 149 12.35 7.17 2.21
N GLY A 150 11.91 6.52 3.27
CA GLY A 150 11.38 7.16 4.48
C GLY A 150 10.41 6.23 5.22
N GLU A 151 10.17 6.51 6.49
CA GLU A 151 9.21 5.76 7.29
C GLU A 151 7.79 6.28 7.03
N ASN A 152 6.82 5.36 7.02
CA ASN A 152 5.37 5.62 7.04
C ASN A 152 4.86 6.58 5.95
N ASN A 153 5.35 6.44 4.73
CA ASN A 153 4.78 7.19 3.62
C ASN A 153 3.47 6.52 3.14
N TRP A 154 2.38 6.79 3.86
CA TRP A 154 1.06 6.22 3.57
C TRP A 154 0.57 6.50 2.16
N ARG A 155 0.85 7.70 1.65
CA ARG A 155 0.51 8.08 0.28
C ARG A 155 1.20 7.17 -0.74
N THR A 156 2.51 7.03 -0.65
CA THR A 156 3.27 6.18 -1.59
C THR A 156 2.85 4.71 -1.49
N LEU A 157 2.71 4.18 -0.26
CA LEU A 157 2.26 2.80 -0.07
C LEU A 157 0.84 2.57 -0.59
N GLY A 158 -0.09 3.49 -0.33
CA GLY A 158 -1.47 3.39 -0.79
C GLY A 158 -1.58 3.43 -2.31
N LEU A 159 -0.83 4.30 -2.97
CA LEU A 159 -0.82 4.41 -4.43
C LEU A 159 -0.09 3.23 -5.08
N ALA A 160 0.97 2.70 -4.47
CA ALA A 160 1.62 1.47 -4.90
C ALA A 160 0.64 0.27 -4.81
N CYS A 161 -0.07 0.15 -3.70
CA CYS A 161 -1.09 -0.87 -3.51
C CYS A 161 -2.19 -0.75 -4.58
N ARG A 162 -2.71 0.45 -4.80
CA ARG A 162 -3.70 0.73 -5.85
C ARG A 162 -3.19 0.36 -7.24
N GLN A 163 -1.97 0.74 -7.58
CA GLN A 163 -1.35 0.45 -8.87
C GLN A 163 -1.23 -1.07 -9.10
N LEU A 164 -0.75 -1.80 -8.10
CA LEU A 164 -0.63 -3.26 -8.17
C LEU A 164 -2.00 -3.94 -8.29
N LEU A 165 -3.01 -3.49 -7.54
CA LEU A 165 -4.38 -4.01 -7.64
C LEU A 165 -4.99 -3.81 -9.04
N GLN A 166 -4.57 -2.77 -9.75
CA GLN A 166 -4.96 -2.48 -11.14
C GLN A 166 -4.13 -3.25 -12.18
N GLY A 167 -3.11 -3.99 -11.76
CA GLY A 167 -2.24 -4.77 -12.64
C GLY A 167 -1.22 -3.94 -13.41
N ASP A 168 -0.94 -2.70 -13.00
CA ASP A 168 0.11 -1.86 -13.62
C ASP A 168 1.48 -2.21 -13.01
N GLU A 169 2.22 -3.07 -13.71
CA GLU A 169 3.54 -3.56 -13.31
C GLU A 169 4.66 -3.10 -14.27
N THR A 170 4.67 -1.80 -14.60
CA THR A 170 5.73 -1.24 -15.45
C THR A 170 7.12 -1.48 -14.82
N ARG A 171 8.00 -2.13 -15.57
CA ARG A 171 9.33 -2.53 -15.11
C ARG A 171 10.39 -1.49 -15.43
N CYS A 172 11.28 -1.25 -14.46
CA CYS A 172 12.46 -0.40 -14.63
C CYS A 172 13.44 -1.04 -15.63
N PRO A 173 13.82 -0.34 -16.73
CA PRO A 173 14.74 -0.90 -17.72
C PRO A 173 16.18 -1.05 -17.20
N TYR A 174 16.51 -0.48 -16.04
CA TYR A 174 17.85 -0.51 -15.45
C TYR A 174 18.04 -1.58 -14.39
N CYS A 175 17.03 -1.81 -13.53
CA CYS A 175 17.14 -2.75 -12.43
C CYS A 175 16.04 -3.82 -12.41
N GLY A 176 15.06 -3.77 -13.32
CA GLY A 176 13.97 -4.73 -13.41
C GLY A 176 12.86 -4.56 -12.36
N GLY A 177 13.03 -3.68 -11.36
CA GLY A 177 12.02 -3.42 -10.33
C GLY A 177 10.76 -2.78 -10.90
N ILE A 178 9.61 -3.01 -10.26
CA ILE A 178 8.36 -2.33 -10.63
C ILE A 178 8.48 -0.86 -10.27
N MET A 179 8.05 0.03 -11.18
CA MET A 179 8.18 1.47 -11.04
C MET A 179 6.89 2.11 -10.54
N MET A 180 7.01 3.13 -9.71
CA MET A 180 5.89 3.97 -9.30
C MET A 180 5.45 4.87 -10.43
N ARG A 181 4.16 4.80 -10.80
CA ARG A 181 3.54 5.69 -11.77
C ARG A 181 3.28 7.06 -11.17
N GLY A 182 3.48 8.08 -11.98
CA GLY A 182 3.18 9.46 -11.63
C GLY A 182 3.06 10.34 -12.86
N LEU A 183 3.05 11.65 -12.64
CA LEU A 183 2.94 12.68 -13.66
C LEU A 183 4.18 13.58 -13.64
N ILE A 184 4.69 13.92 -14.80
CA ILE A 184 5.60 15.04 -14.94
C ILE A 184 4.75 16.28 -15.22
N THR A 185 4.93 17.28 -14.38
CA THR A 185 4.39 18.63 -14.58
C THR A 185 5.55 19.59 -14.68
N GLY A 186 5.49 20.57 -15.55
CA GLY A 186 6.58 21.52 -15.72
C GLY A 186 6.10 22.92 -16.00
N SER A 187 6.92 23.89 -15.58
CA SER A 187 6.94 25.25 -16.07
C SER A 187 8.27 25.48 -16.80
N ARG A 188 8.42 26.64 -17.46
CA ARG A 188 9.62 26.97 -18.27
C ARG A 188 10.98 26.69 -17.61
N ASP A 189 11.01 26.63 -16.27
CA ASP A 189 12.28 26.53 -15.50
C ASP A 189 12.34 25.33 -14.55
N LEU A 190 11.25 24.59 -14.34
CA LEU A 190 11.18 23.50 -13.37
C LEU A 190 10.25 22.39 -13.86
N ALA A 191 10.80 21.19 -14.03
CA ALA A 191 10.00 19.97 -14.18
C ALA A 191 9.89 19.28 -12.81
N ARG A 192 8.69 18.89 -12.43
CA ARG A 192 8.38 18.17 -11.20
C ARG A 192 7.69 16.86 -11.54
N TRP A 193 8.15 15.78 -10.93
CA TRP A 193 7.42 14.54 -10.93
C TRP A 193 6.57 14.46 -9.66
N THR A 194 5.31 14.07 -9.82
CA THR A 194 4.36 13.86 -8.72
C THR A 194 3.68 12.53 -8.89
N ILE A 195 3.34 11.88 -7.79
CA ILE A 195 2.51 10.68 -7.84
C ILE A 195 1.12 11.08 -8.35
N ASP A 196 0.57 10.28 -9.28
CA ASP A 196 -0.75 10.55 -9.87
C ASP A 196 -1.88 10.11 -8.93
N ASP A 197 -2.26 11.00 -8.02
CA ASP A 197 -3.39 10.80 -7.10
C ASP A 197 -4.61 11.69 -7.40
N GLY A 198 -4.49 12.52 -8.43
CA GLY A 198 -5.54 13.49 -8.81
C GLY A 198 -5.64 14.70 -7.90
N ILE A 199 -4.87 14.81 -6.82
CA ILE A 199 -4.89 15.92 -5.87
C ILE A 199 -3.56 16.67 -5.96
N HIS A 200 -3.59 17.89 -6.52
CA HIS A 200 -2.41 18.75 -6.60
C HIS A 200 -2.70 20.08 -5.92
N ILE A 201 -1.99 20.35 -4.84
CA ILE A 201 -1.95 21.68 -4.22
C ILE A 201 -0.73 22.42 -4.80
N ALA A 202 -0.98 23.53 -5.49
CA ALA A 202 0.07 24.31 -6.09
C ALA A 202 1.02 24.88 -5.02
N GLY A 203 2.33 24.61 -5.15
CA GLY A 203 3.39 25.31 -4.44
C GLY A 203 4.02 24.61 -3.23
N VAL A 204 3.51 23.48 -2.77
CA VAL A 204 4.13 22.69 -1.70
C VAL A 204 4.55 21.33 -2.24
N PRO A 205 5.83 20.91 -2.13
CA PRO A 205 6.22 19.55 -2.45
C PRO A 205 5.58 18.61 -1.43
N ASP A 206 4.71 17.73 -1.90
CA ASP A 206 4.19 16.66 -1.08
C ASP A 206 5.25 15.55 -0.89
N GLU A 207 5.11 14.74 0.16
CA GLU A 207 5.94 13.55 0.36
C GLU A 207 5.88 12.63 -0.88
N GLY A 208 7.05 12.23 -1.38
CA GLY A 208 7.17 11.43 -2.62
C GLY A 208 7.31 12.25 -3.89
N GLU A 209 7.23 13.57 -3.82
CA GLU A 209 7.52 14.46 -4.93
C GLU A 209 9.00 14.85 -4.98
N PHE A 210 9.53 15.01 -6.16
CA PHE A 210 10.89 15.57 -6.32
C PHE A 210 10.98 16.47 -7.54
N TYR A 211 11.82 17.49 -7.38
CA TYR A 211 12.17 18.36 -8.48
C TYR A 211 13.29 17.72 -9.31
N LEU A 212 13.11 17.70 -10.61
CA LEU A 212 14.15 17.35 -11.55
C LEU A 212 15.16 18.51 -11.61
N ARG A 213 16.16 18.48 -10.70
CA ARG A 213 17.21 19.51 -10.65
C ARG A 213 18.18 19.36 -11.81
N ASN A 214 18.75 20.49 -12.21
CA ASN A 214 19.62 20.71 -13.37
C ASN A 214 21.05 20.11 -13.21
N HIS A 215 21.20 18.92 -12.63
CA HIS A 215 22.49 18.21 -12.56
C HIS A 215 22.60 17.05 -13.56
N GLN A 216 21.65 16.95 -14.48
CA GLN A 216 21.66 16.00 -15.59
C GLN A 216 22.49 16.56 -16.78
N PRO A 217 23.10 15.70 -17.62
CA PRO A 217 23.84 16.15 -18.80
C PRO A 217 22.98 17.09 -19.67
N LYS A 218 23.64 18.12 -20.20
CA LYS A 218 23.06 19.11 -21.12
C LYS A 218 22.36 18.43 -22.27
N GLY A 219 21.20 18.13 -22.34
CA GLY A 219 20.44 17.42 -23.36
C GLY A 219 19.13 16.87 -22.83
N PHE A 220 19.14 16.45 -21.58
CA PHE A 220 17.92 15.93 -20.95
C PHE A 220 16.90 17.05 -20.68
N LEU A 221 17.36 18.23 -20.24
CA LEU A 221 16.48 19.37 -19.98
C LEU A 221 16.07 20.14 -21.23
N GLU A 222 16.89 20.13 -22.29
CA GLU A 222 16.49 20.70 -23.59
C GLU A 222 15.36 19.87 -24.19
N ASN A 223 15.45 18.55 -24.13
CA ASN A 223 14.37 17.66 -24.55
C ASN A 223 13.11 17.83 -23.68
N LEU A 224 13.24 18.11 -22.37
CA LEU A 224 12.11 18.43 -21.50
C LEU A 224 11.50 19.81 -21.81
N LYS A 225 12.28 20.81 -22.24
CA LYS A 225 11.74 22.12 -22.66
C LYS A 225 10.83 22.01 -23.87
N ASP A 226 11.15 21.13 -24.82
CA ASP A 226 10.31 20.87 -25.96
C ASP A 226 9.01 20.13 -25.59
N LEU A 227 9.05 19.32 -24.53
CA LEU A 227 7.87 18.66 -23.95
C LEU A 227 6.84 19.65 -23.36
N PHE A 228 7.27 20.81 -22.90
CA PHE A 228 6.42 21.78 -22.16
C PHE A 228 6.10 23.04 -22.96
N ASN A 229 6.45 23.13 -24.24
CA ASN A 229 6.23 24.31 -25.06
C ASN A 229 4.78 24.59 -25.48
N LYS A 230 3.85 23.69 -25.12
CA LYS A 230 2.39 23.89 -25.26
C LYS A 230 1.73 23.60 -23.94
N GLU A 231 1.04 24.62 -23.37
CA GLU A 231 0.10 24.59 -22.25
C GLU A 231 0.08 23.31 -21.42
N THR A 232 0.72 23.32 -20.24
CA THR A 232 0.54 22.39 -19.09
C THR A 232 0.06 20.96 -19.43
N GLU A 233 0.63 20.30 -20.41
CA GLU A 233 0.34 18.89 -20.63
C GLU A 233 0.99 18.06 -19.52
N ARG A 234 0.15 17.37 -18.73
CA ARG A 234 0.58 16.38 -17.77
C ARG A 234 1.00 15.12 -18.53
N LYS A 235 2.25 14.68 -18.36
CA LYS A 235 2.76 13.46 -19.01
C LYS A 235 2.93 12.37 -17.97
N THR A 236 2.44 11.19 -18.29
CA THR A 236 2.67 10.00 -17.44
C THR A 236 4.16 9.68 -17.42
N ALA A 237 4.68 9.44 -16.22
CA ALA A 237 6.05 9.03 -16.02
C ALA A 237 6.14 8.03 -14.88
N TYR A 238 7.21 7.26 -14.87
CA TYR A 238 7.46 6.21 -13.90
C TYR A 238 8.79 6.45 -13.20
N VAL A 239 8.81 6.28 -11.89
CA VAL A 239 10.01 6.41 -11.06
C VAL A 239 10.32 5.09 -10.38
N CYS A 240 11.58 4.71 -10.45
CA CYS A 240 12.13 3.61 -9.68
C CYS A 240 12.87 4.16 -8.46
N TYR A 241 12.32 4.01 -7.26
CA TYR A 241 12.94 4.48 -6.03
C TYR A 241 14.20 3.68 -5.67
N ALA A 242 14.32 2.41 -6.11
CA ALA A 242 15.50 1.59 -5.82
C ALA A 242 16.76 2.07 -6.54
N CYS A 243 16.66 2.49 -7.82
CA CYS A 243 17.82 2.95 -8.60
C CYS A 243 17.79 4.45 -8.95
N GLY A 244 16.76 5.17 -8.49
CA GLY A 244 16.61 6.62 -8.70
C GLY A 244 16.39 7.02 -10.18
N LYS A 245 15.95 6.11 -11.04
CA LYS A 245 15.70 6.38 -12.46
C LYS A 245 14.25 6.75 -12.72
N LEU A 246 14.06 7.73 -13.60
CA LEU A 246 12.77 8.17 -14.11
C LEU A 246 12.68 7.81 -15.59
N THR A 247 11.52 7.28 -16.00
CA THR A 247 11.19 6.98 -17.39
C THR A 247 9.86 7.66 -17.72
N ALA A 248 9.80 8.41 -18.80
CA ALA A 248 8.57 9.01 -19.31
C ALA A 248 8.18 8.35 -20.62
N ASP A 249 6.88 8.18 -20.88
CA ASP A 249 6.40 7.73 -22.18
C ASP A 249 6.49 8.88 -23.18
N ILE A 250 7.45 8.78 -24.11
CA ILE A 250 7.74 9.79 -25.12
C ILE A 250 6.96 9.51 -26.42
N LYS A 251 6.12 8.48 -26.50
CA LYS A 251 5.47 8.03 -27.73
C LYS A 251 4.62 9.08 -28.46
N ASN A 252 4.34 10.22 -27.85
CA ASN A 252 3.58 11.32 -28.46
C ASN A 252 4.44 12.56 -28.78
N LEU A 253 5.76 12.40 -28.93
CA LEU A 253 6.69 13.51 -29.19
C LEU A 253 7.26 13.50 -30.62
N ILE A 254 6.74 12.65 -31.52
CA ILE A 254 7.10 12.65 -32.94
C ILE A 254 5.87 12.98 -33.79
#